data_866235f8b35949c57906b1b4c7109319
#
_entry.id   866235f8b35949c57906b1b4c7109319
#
_cell.length_a   1.000
_cell.length_b   1.000
_cell.length_c   1.000
_cell.angle_alpha   90.00
_cell.angle_beta   90.00
_cell.angle_gamma   90.00
#
_symmetry.space_group_name_H-M   'P 1'
#
loop_
_entity.id
_entity.type
_entity.pdbx_description
1 polymer ?
#
loop_
_entity_poly.entity_id
_entity_poly.type
_entity_poly.pdbx_seq_one_letter_code
_entity_poly.pdbx_strand_id
1 'polypeptide(L)'
;ANGQVIDALVSHVDVMPTLCDLLQLEKPDYLEGTSFAEVFEDISAEPVSEIFAEVNFHTSYEPIRCVRTRRYKYIRYYDESWTKLNLSNMDSSASKDFYMRNDLAAQTKDTEALYDCYYDPDERKNLAQDPRYQEILEDLREKLRTFQIRTQDPILHGELEMKSEYKVNKKECLNASSKDPQDYDPRGRWQ
;
A
#
# COMPACT_ATOMS: atom_id res chain seq x y z
N ALA A 1 -23.29 -11.47 17.05
CA ALA A 1 -23.88 -10.19 16.63
C ALA A 1 -24.15 -10.24 15.12
N ASN A 2 -25.39 -10.04 14.68
CA ASN A 2 -25.74 -10.14 13.27
C ASN A 2 -25.73 -8.74 12.65
N GLY A 3 -24.90 -8.55 11.59
CA GLY A 3 -24.94 -7.36 10.77
C GLY A 3 -24.42 -6.09 11.43
N GLN A 4 -23.44 -6.19 12.32
CA GLN A 4 -22.74 -5.03 12.91
C GLN A 4 -21.58 -4.58 12.04
N VAL A 5 -21.32 -3.28 12.02
CA VAL A 5 -20.17 -2.66 11.40
C VAL A 5 -19.20 -2.25 12.49
N ILE A 6 -17.92 -2.50 12.27
CA ILE A 6 -16.83 -2.11 13.16
C ILE A 6 -15.95 -1.09 12.47
N ASP A 7 -15.39 -0.15 13.24
CA ASP A 7 -14.44 0.86 12.77
C ASP A 7 -12.97 0.50 13.08
N ALA A 8 -12.74 -0.63 13.73
CA ALA A 8 -11.39 -1.09 14.07
C ALA A 8 -10.56 -1.29 12.79
N LEU A 9 -9.30 -0.88 12.86
CA LEU A 9 -8.33 -1.18 11.81
C LEU A 9 -7.99 -2.66 11.86
N VAL A 10 -8.04 -3.31 10.70
CA VAL A 10 -7.65 -4.71 10.53
C VAL A 10 -6.80 -4.88 9.27
N SER A 11 -5.84 -5.78 9.30
CA SER A 11 -4.99 -6.13 8.18
C SER A 11 -5.07 -7.62 7.88
N HIS A 12 -4.68 -8.04 6.68
CA HIS A 12 -4.66 -9.47 6.32
C HIS A 12 -3.70 -10.28 7.21
N VAL A 13 -2.62 -9.68 7.71
CA VAL A 13 -1.69 -10.35 8.64
C VAL A 13 -2.33 -10.69 9.98
N ASP A 14 -3.43 -10.01 10.34
CA ASP A 14 -4.16 -10.19 11.61
C ASP A 14 -5.12 -11.37 11.57
N VAL A 15 -5.43 -11.91 10.38
CA VAL A 15 -6.43 -12.99 10.22
C VAL A 15 -5.95 -14.26 10.91
N MET A 16 -4.70 -14.67 10.68
CA MET A 16 -4.18 -15.92 11.26
C MET A 16 -4.10 -15.88 12.79
N PRO A 17 -3.51 -14.85 13.44
CA PRO A 17 -3.53 -14.76 14.89
C PRO A 17 -4.95 -14.69 15.47
N THR A 18 -5.90 -14.07 14.77
CA THR A 18 -7.31 -14.04 15.18
C THR A 18 -7.94 -15.44 15.15
N LEU A 19 -7.70 -16.21 14.10
CA LEU A 19 -8.18 -17.59 14.03
C LEU A 19 -7.56 -18.45 15.13
N CYS A 20 -6.29 -18.28 15.45
CA CYS A 20 -5.64 -18.98 16.55
C CYS A 20 -6.36 -18.69 17.88
N ASP A 21 -6.67 -17.43 18.17
CA ASP A 21 -7.40 -17.07 19.40
C ASP A 21 -8.80 -17.65 19.44
N LEU A 22 -9.57 -17.50 18.37
CA LEU A 22 -10.94 -17.99 18.29
C LEU A 22 -11.02 -19.52 18.42
N LEU A 23 -10.01 -20.23 17.93
CA LEU A 23 -9.92 -21.70 17.99
C LEU A 23 -9.12 -22.23 19.17
N GLN A 24 -8.61 -21.33 20.03
CA GLN A 24 -7.76 -21.66 21.19
C GLN A 24 -6.51 -22.47 20.79
N LEU A 25 -5.92 -22.09 19.65
CA LEU A 25 -4.68 -22.67 19.14
C LEU A 25 -3.46 -21.82 19.57
N GLU A 26 -2.32 -22.47 19.71
CA GLU A 26 -1.06 -21.79 19.93
C GLU A 26 -0.69 -20.94 18.70
N LYS A 27 -0.28 -19.68 18.92
CA LYS A 27 0.15 -18.79 17.85
C LYS A 27 1.61 -19.10 17.49
N PRO A 28 1.89 -19.41 16.21
CA PRO A 28 3.27 -19.51 15.74
C PRO A 28 4.06 -18.21 15.92
N ASP A 29 5.32 -18.30 16.33
CA ASP A 29 6.20 -17.15 16.61
C ASP A 29 6.49 -16.26 15.39
N TYR A 30 6.29 -16.78 14.18
CA TYR A 30 6.53 -16.04 12.94
C TYR A 30 5.37 -15.10 12.55
N LEU A 31 4.25 -15.12 13.28
CA LEU A 31 3.11 -14.25 12.96
C LEU A 31 3.41 -12.82 13.41
N GLU A 32 3.29 -11.90 12.47
CA GLU A 32 3.53 -10.47 12.70
C GLU A 32 2.25 -9.68 13.02
N GLY A 33 1.09 -10.27 12.75
CA GLY A 33 -0.22 -9.63 12.94
C GLY A 33 -0.66 -9.63 14.41
N THR A 34 -1.65 -8.78 14.68
CA THR A 34 -2.33 -8.67 15.98
C THR A 34 -3.74 -9.22 15.85
N SER A 35 -4.12 -10.10 16.78
CA SER A 35 -5.49 -10.62 16.78
C SER A 35 -6.52 -9.52 17.05
N PHE A 36 -7.59 -9.54 16.29
CA PHE A 36 -8.76 -8.70 16.50
C PHE A 36 -9.97 -9.48 17.07
N ALA A 37 -9.71 -10.63 17.70
CA ALA A 37 -10.78 -11.47 18.26
C ALA A 37 -11.67 -10.73 19.28
N GLU A 38 -11.11 -9.77 20.03
CA GLU A 38 -11.86 -8.96 21.01
C GLU A 38 -13.00 -8.13 20.39
N VAL A 39 -12.88 -7.78 19.10
CA VAL A 39 -13.93 -7.02 18.37
C VAL A 39 -15.24 -7.81 18.27
N PHE A 40 -15.21 -9.15 18.33
CA PHE A 40 -16.41 -9.97 18.31
C PHE A 40 -17.22 -9.89 19.62
N GLU A 41 -16.59 -9.51 20.72
CA GLU A 41 -17.19 -9.31 22.03
C GLU A 41 -17.50 -7.84 22.27
N ASP A 42 -16.58 -6.95 21.92
CA ASP A 42 -16.74 -5.50 22.04
C ASP A 42 -16.42 -4.81 20.69
N ILE A 43 -17.48 -4.35 20.01
CA ILE A 43 -17.37 -3.66 18.71
C ILE A 43 -16.61 -2.31 18.77
N SER A 44 -16.38 -1.79 19.99
CA SER A 44 -15.61 -0.57 20.22
C SER A 44 -14.13 -0.84 20.47
N ALA A 45 -13.70 -2.10 20.54
CA ALA A 45 -12.30 -2.46 20.71
C ALA A 45 -11.43 -1.96 19.54
N GLU A 46 -10.24 -1.48 19.86
CA GLU A 46 -9.25 -0.99 18.91
C GLU A 46 -7.94 -1.78 19.09
N PRO A 47 -7.84 -2.99 18.50
CA PRO A 47 -6.68 -3.89 18.69
C PRO A 47 -5.36 -3.27 18.24
N VAL A 48 -5.40 -2.39 17.25
CA VAL A 48 -4.23 -1.66 16.75
C VAL A 48 -4.58 -0.20 16.46
N SER A 49 -3.62 0.69 16.63
CA SER A 49 -3.77 2.12 16.33
C SER A 49 -3.40 2.48 14.88
N GLU A 50 -2.61 1.64 14.24
CA GLU A 50 -2.20 1.79 12.84
C GLU A 50 -1.99 0.44 12.14
N ILE A 51 -2.15 0.45 10.82
CA ILE A 51 -1.81 -0.66 9.94
C ILE A 51 -0.86 -0.19 8.85
N PHE A 52 -0.07 -1.13 8.31
CA PHE A 52 0.92 -0.88 7.28
C PHE A 52 0.60 -1.71 6.03
N ALA A 53 0.97 -1.16 4.88
CA ALA A 53 0.85 -1.85 3.60
C ALA A 53 2.04 -1.52 2.71
N GLU A 54 2.39 -2.46 1.85
CA GLU A 54 3.50 -2.29 0.91
C GLU A 54 3.19 -2.88 -0.45
N VAL A 55 3.83 -2.29 -1.46
CA VAL A 55 3.96 -2.83 -2.80
C VAL A 55 5.42 -2.64 -3.23
N ASN A 56 6.01 -3.64 -3.87
CA ASN A 56 7.33 -3.58 -4.47
C ASN A 56 7.25 -3.69 -6.00
N PHE A 57 6.57 -4.75 -6.42
CA PHE A 57 6.27 -5.06 -7.81
C PHE A 57 4.82 -5.52 -7.88
N HIS A 58 4.10 -5.01 -8.87
CA HIS A 58 2.86 -5.64 -9.29
C HIS A 58 3.09 -6.20 -10.71
N THR A 59 2.83 -5.43 -11.77
CA THR A 59 3.30 -5.78 -13.12
C THR A 59 4.57 -5.01 -13.47
N SER A 60 4.81 -3.85 -12.86
CA SER A 60 6.02 -3.06 -12.98
C SER A 60 6.58 -2.67 -11.62
N TYR A 61 7.83 -2.19 -11.61
CA TYR A 61 8.51 -1.73 -10.40
C TYR A 61 7.85 -0.45 -9.87
N GLU A 62 7.30 -0.52 -8.68
CA GLU A 62 6.69 0.62 -8.00
C GLU A 62 6.72 0.43 -6.47
N PRO A 63 7.88 0.66 -5.83
CA PRO A 63 7.99 0.51 -4.40
C PRO A 63 7.20 1.60 -3.67
N ILE A 64 6.20 1.17 -2.93
CA ILE A 64 5.29 2.02 -2.15
C ILE A 64 5.21 1.48 -0.74
N ARG A 65 5.14 2.37 0.23
CA ARG A 65 4.82 2.06 1.63
C ARG A 65 3.68 2.95 2.09
N CYS A 66 2.87 2.41 2.97
CA CYS A 66 1.72 3.12 3.52
C CYS A 66 1.61 2.84 5.01
N VAL A 67 1.27 3.86 5.77
CA VAL A 67 0.72 3.73 7.11
C VAL A 67 -0.67 4.35 7.15
N ARG A 68 -1.61 3.66 7.77
CA ARG A 68 -2.97 4.12 7.97
C ARG A 68 -3.33 4.06 9.45
N THR A 69 -3.76 5.20 9.98
CA THR A 69 -4.46 5.30 11.27
C THR A 69 -5.97 5.34 11.01
N ARG A 70 -6.78 5.39 12.05
CA ARG A 70 -8.23 5.47 11.91
C ARG A 70 -8.69 6.64 11.02
N ARG A 71 -8.00 7.79 11.10
CA ARG A 71 -8.38 8.99 10.36
C ARG A 71 -7.47 9.31 9.17
N TYR A 72 -6.17 9.15 9.33
CA TYR A 72 -5.20 9.59 8.31
C TYR A 72 -4.53 8.42 7.62
N LYS A 73 -4.19 8.63 6.37
CA LYS A 73 -3.39 7.71 5.56
C LYS A 73 -2.23 8.46 4.93
N TYR A 74 -1.03 7.94 5.14
CA TYR A 74 0.18 8.45 4.53
C TYR A 74 0.76 7.40 3.61
N ILE A 75 1.14 7.83 2.38
CA ILE A 75 1.74 6.99 1.34
C ILE A 75 3.07 7.60 0.94
N ARG A 76 4.12 6.78 0.88
CA ARG A 76 5.43 7.13 0.34
C ARG A 76 5.71 6.32 -0.92
N TYR A 77 6.03 7.01 -2.03
CA TYR A 77 6.51 6.45 -3.29
C TYR A 77 8.02 6.59 -3.32
N TYR A 78 8.74 5.47 -3.41
CA TYR A 78 10.21 5.47 -3.33
C TYR A 78 10.90 5.60 -4.69
N ASP A 79 10.20 5.40 -5.79
CA ASP A 79 10.72 5.67 -7.12
C ASP A 79 10.46 7.13 -7.52
N GLU A 80 11.37 8.01 -7.15
CA GLU A 80 11.28 9.44 -7.43
C GLU A 80 11.57 9.77 -8.91
N SER A 81 12.10 8.83 -9.68
CA SER A 81 12.34 8.99 -11.11
C SER A 81 11.05 8.91 -11.94
N TRP A 82 9.94 8.41 -11.35
CA TRP A 82 8.68 8.21 -12.03
C TRP A 82 7.53 8.97 -11.36
N THR A 83 7.21 10.14 -11.91
CA THR A 83 6.16 11.04 -11.37
C THR A 83 4.79 10.85 -12.00
N LYS A 84 4.64 10.00 -13.03
CA LYS A 84 3.36 9.65 -13.64
C LYS A 84 2.66 8.54 -12.87
N LEU A 85 1.36 8.38 -13.09
CA LEU A 85 0.66 7.19 -12.66
C LEU A 85 1.21 5.96 -13.37
N ASN A 86 1.33 4.85 -12.65
CA ASN A 86 1.83 3.60 -13.21
C ASN A 86 0.66 2.81 -13.83
N LEU A 87 0.39 3.05 -15.11
CA LEU A 87 -0.73 2.45 -15.83
C LEU A 87 -0.52 0.96 -16.09
N SER A 88 0.73 0.49 -16.03
CA SER A 88 1.07 -0.93 -16.10
C SER A 88 0.52 -1.72 -14.91
N ASN A 89 0.35 -1.08 -13.75
CA ASN A 89 -0.20 -1.72 -12.56
C ASN A 89 -1.74 -1.66 -12.48
N MET A 90 -2.39 -1.19 -13.53
CA MET A 90 -3.86 -1.13 -13.62
C MET A 90 -4.37 -2.14 -14.64
N ASP A 91 -5.26 -3.02 -14.22
CA ASP A 91 -5.90 -4.00 -15.10
C ASP A 91 -6.72 -3.35 -16.21
N SER A 92 -6.77 -4.01 -17.37
CA SER A 92 -7.61 -3.57 -18.47
C SER A 92 -9.08 -3.70 -18.09
N SER A 93 -9.83 -2.59 -18.19
CA SER A 93 -11.24 -2.53 -17.81
C SER A 93 -11.93 -1.36 -18.49
N ALA A 94 -13.26 -1.41 -18.55
CA ALA A 94 -14.06 -0.29 -19.07
C ALA A 94 -13.82 1.00 -18.26
N SER A 95 -13.56 0.89 -16.96
CA SER A 95 -13.20 2.03 -16.10
C SER A 95 -11.85 2.63 -16.50
N LYS A 96 -10.83 1.80 -16.69
CA LYS A 96 -9.51 2.26 -17.18
C LYS A 96 -9.66 2.95 -18.53
N ASP A 97 -10.39 2.37 -19.47
CA ASP A 97 -10.64 2.96 -20.81
C ASP A 97 -11.35 4.31 -20.72
N PHE A 98 -12.31 4.44 -19.80
CA PHE A 98 -12.99 5.71 -19.56
C PHE A 98 -12.00 6.77 -19.06
N TYR A 99 -11.21 6.46 -18.04
CA TYR A 99 -10.23 7.40 -17.50
C TYR A 99 -9.09 7.70 -18.47
N MET A 100 -8.66 6.74 -19.30
CA MET A 100 -7.67 6.98 -20.35
C MET A 100 -8.15 7.99 -21.40
N ARG A 101 -9.45 7.96 -21.73
CA ARG A 101 -10.06 8.97 -22.61
C ARG A 101 -10.22 10.35 -21.95
N ASN A 102 -10.06 10.42 -20.62
CA ASN A 102 -10.13 11.63 -19.82
C ASN A 102 -8.77 11.94 -19.18
N ASP A 103 -7.70 11.83 -19.96
CA ASP A 103 -6.33 12.27 -19.64
C ASP A 103 -5.67 11.58 -18.44
N LEU A 104 -6.06 10.34 -18.09
CA LEU A 104 -5.41 9.60 -17.03
C LEU A 104 -3.90 9.48 -17.23
N ALA A 105 -3.45 9.26 -18.47
CA ALA A 105 -2.03 9.12 -18.80
C ALA A 105 -1.21 10.40 -18.59
N ALA A 106 -1.86 11.56 -18.53
CA ALA A 106 -1.23 12.85 -18.25
C ALA A 106 -1.17 13.18 -16.76
N GLN A 107 -1.86 12.41 -15.92
CA GLN A 107 -1.87 12.62 -14.48
C GLN A 107 -0.50 12.32 -13.86
N THR A 108 -0.14 13.13 -12.88
CA THR A 108 1.10 12.97 -12.10
C THR A 108 0.77 12.68 -10.65
N LYS A 109 1.72 12.10 -9.93
CA LYS A 109 1.66 11.89 -8.49
C LYS A 109 2.87 12.54 -7.83
N ASP A 110 2.66 12.99 -6.60
CA ASP A 110 3.76 13.39 -5.72
C ASP A 110 4.50 12.17 -5.18
N THR A 111 5.69 12.37 -4.64
CA THR A 111 6.45 11.31 -3.96
C THR A 111 5.86 10.95 -2.60
N GLU A 112 5.00 11.80 -2.06
CA GLU A 112 4.28 11.60 -0.81
C GLU A 112 2.83 12.03 -0.94
N ALA A 113 1.95 11.31 -0.26
CA ALA A 113 0.56 11.69 -0.16
C ALA A 113 0.04 11.50 1.28
N LEU A 114 -0.73 12.48 1.75
CA LEU A 114 -1.42 12.44 3.03
C LEU A 114 -2.91 12.69 2.79
N TYR A 115 -3.75 11.83 3.33
CA TYR A 115 -5.20 11.94 3.20
C TYR A 115 -5.88 11.93 4.56
N ASP A 116 -6.92 12.76 4.72
CA ASP A 116 -7.86 12.71 5.83
C ASP A 116 -9.04 11.82 5.43
N CYS A 117 -8.94 10.53 5.70
CA CYS A 117 -9.94 9.55 5.24
C CYS A 117 -11.32 9.72 5.90
N TYR A 118 -11.44 10.59 6.91
CA TYR A 118 -12.73 10.91 7.52
C TYR A 118 -13.51 11.96 6.71
N TYR A 119 -12.82 13.02 6.24
CA TYR A 119 -13.44 14.09 5.45
C TYR A 119 -13.29 13.90 3.94
N ASP A 120 -12.33 13.07 3.53
CA ASP A 120 -12.03 12.76 2.12
C ASP A 120 -11.86 11.23 1.94
N PRO A 121 -12.94 10.46 2.07
CA PRO A 121 -12.88 8.99 1.94
C PRO A 121 -12.47 8.51 0.54
N ASP A 122 -12.62 9.37 -0.47
CA ASP A 122 -12.22 9.10 -1.85
C ASP A 122 -10.74 9.46 -2.14
N GLU A 123 -10.00 9.98 -1.14
CA GLU A 123 -8.57 10.31 -1.23
C GLU A 123 -8.24 11.26 -2.41
N ARG A 124 -9.06 12.27 -2.63
CA ARG A 124 -8.93 13.19 -3.77
C ARG A 124 -7.95 14.32 -3.53
N LYS A 125 -7.75 14.70 -2.27
CA LYS A 125 -6.95 15.86 -1.89
C LYS A 125 -5.71 15.43 -1.12
N ASN A 126 -4.55 15.49 -1.79
CA ASN A 126 -3.27 15.31 -1.10
C ASN A 126 -2.99 16.51 -0.18
N LEU A 127 -2.82 16.25 1.12
CA LEU A 127 -2.57 17.23 2.17
C LEU A 127 -1.07 17.33 2.55
N ALA A 128 -0.19 16.56 1.93
CA ALA A 128 1.23 16.48 2.30
C ALA A 128 1.97 17.84 2.18
N GLN A 129 1.48 18.74 1.34
CA GLN A 129 2.05 20.09 1.17
C GLN A 129 1.30 21.18 1.96
N ASP A 130 0.25 20.84 2.70
CA ASP A 130 -0.53 21.81 3.47
C ASP A 130 0.11 22.02 4.86
N PRO A 131 0.58 23.23 5.19
CA PRO A 131 1.26 23.49 6.48
C PRO A 131 0.44 23.15 7.72
N ARG A 132 -0.89 23.13 7.60
CA ARG A 132 -1.81 22.82 8.72
C ARG A 132 -1.73 21.34 9.15
N TYR A 133 -1.21 20.49 8.30
CA TYR A 133 -1.11 19.03 8.53
C TYR A 133 0.34 18.57 8.73
N GLN A 134 1.29 19.50 8.85
CA GLN A 134 2.71 19.16 8.94
C GLN A 134 3.04 18.26 10.14
N GLU A 135 2.48 18.53 11.32
CA GLU A 135 2.69 17.70 12.51
C GLU A 135 2.16 16.27 12.30
N ILE A 136 1.00 16.14 11.67
CA ILE A 136 0.41 14.83 11.35
C ILE A 136 1.27 14.07 10.34
N LEU A 137 1.76 14.77 9.33
CA LEU A 137 2.64 14.20 8.31
C LEU A 137 3.93 13.68 8.93
N GLU A 138 4.54 14.44 9.83
CA GLU A 138 5.76 14.05 10.54
C GLU A 138 5.55 12.84 11.46
N ASP A 139 4.45 12.79 12.21
CA ASP A 139 4.09 11.63 13.03
C ASP A 139 3.95 10.36 12.18
N LEU A 140 3.24 10.44 11.05
CA LEU A 140 3.04 9.30 10.18
C LEU A 140 4.31 8.87 9.45
N ARG A 141 5.19 9.80 9.08
CA ARG A 141 6.52 9.49 8.55
C ARG A 141 7.36 8.71 9.57
N GLU A 142 7.34 9.15 10.83
CA GLU A 142 8.08 8.47 11.91
C GLU A 142 7.51 7.09 12.20
N LYS A 143 6.19 6.93 12.25
CA LYS A 143 5.54 5.62 12.39
C LYS A 143 5.95 4.67 11.26
N LEU A 144 5.89 5.13 10.02
CA LEU A 144 6.30 4.32 8.86
C LEU A 144 7.78 3.94 8.96
N ARG A 145 8.65 4.90 9.29
CA ARG A 145 10.08 4.65 9.42
C ARG A 145 10.39 3.65 10.55
N THR A 146 9.75 3.78 11.68
CA THR A 146 9.90 2.84 12.81
C THR A 146 9.48 1.42 12.40
N PHE A 147 8.37 1.29 11.68
CA PHE A 147 7.92 0.01 11.13
C PHE A 147 8.98 -0.57 10.17
N GLN A 148 9.48 0.22 9.23
CA GLN A 148 10.49 -0.23 8.27
C GLN A 148 11.80 -0.68 8.94
N ILE A 149 12.25 0.03 9.98
CA ILE A 149 13.44 -0.36 10.75
C ILE A 149 13.18 -1.70 11.46
N ARG A 150 12.03 -1.84 12.14
CA ARG A 150 11.66 -3.05 12.85
C ARG A 150 11.58 -4.28 11.93
N THR A 151 11.04 -4.10 10.73
CA THR A 151 10.88 -5.16 9.74
C THR A 151 12.10 -5.35 8.83
N GLN A 152 13.16 -4.55 9.04
CA GLN A 152 14.36 -4.57 8.19
C GLN A 152 14.01 -4.38 6.70
N ASP A 153 13.11 -3.43 6.42
CA ASP A 153 12.63 -3.17 5.06
C ASP A 153 13.81 -2.83 4.13
N PRO A 154 14.05 -3.65 3.09
CA PRO A 154 15.19 -3.46 2.20
C PRO A 154 15.20 -2.11 1.46
N ILE A 155 14.03 -1.46 1.31
CA ILE A 155 13.93 -0.14 0.66
C ILE A 155 14.73 0.94 1.40
N LEU A 156 15.01 0.77 2.69
CA LEU A 156 15.85 1.67 3.47
C LEU A 156 17.32 1.68 3.03
N HIS A 157 17.74 0.67 2.28
CA HIS A 157 19.10 0.51 1.78
C HIS A 157 19.25 0.91 0.30
N GLY A 158 18.19 1.39 -0.31
CA GLY A 158 18.17 1.85 -1.70
C GLY A 158 17.13 1.15 -2.57
N GLU A 159 17.34 1.15 -3.88
CA GLU A 159 16.44 0.46 -4.80
C GLU A 159 16.38 -1.04 -4.51
N LEU A 160 15.17 -1.60 -4.59
CA LEU A 160 14.99 -3.03 -4.45
C LEU A 160 15.62 -3.77 -5.63
N GLU A 161 16.36 -4.82 -5.32
CA GLU A 161 16.98 -5.65 -6.34
C GLU A 161 15.92 -6.34 -7.19
N MET A 162 16.03 -6.15 -8.50
CA MET A 162 15.22 -6.87 -9.46
C MET A 162 15.99 -8.12 -9.90
N LYS A 163 15.53 -9.28 -9.46
CA LYS A 163 16.15 -10.55 -9.85
C LYS A 163 15.94 -10.82 -11.33
N SER A 164 16.92 -11.44 -11.96
CA SER A 164 16.90 -11.71 -13.42
C SER A 164 15.73 -12.58 -13.89
N GLU A 165 15.18 -13.41 -13.01
CA GLU A 165 14.00 -14.25 -13.29
C GLU A 165 12.65 -13.51 -13.19
N TYR A 166 12.63 -12.25 -12.72
CA TYR A 166 11.38 -11.50 -12.60
C TYR A 166 10.90 -11.00 -13.96
N LYS A 167 9.65 -11.25 -14.27
CA LYS A 167 8.92 -10.68 -15.41
C LYS A 167 8.26 -9.37 -14.97
N VAL A 168 8.90 -8.28 -15.30
CA VAL A 168 8.45 -6.94 -14.89
C VAL A 168 8.23 -6.11 -16.14
N ASN A 169 7.08 -5.49 -16.25
CA ASN A 169 6.79 -4.57 -17.34
C ASN A 169 7.53 -3.25 -17.14
N LYS A 170 7.81 -2.58 -18.25
CA LYS A 170 8.18 -1.16 -18.23
C LYS A 170 7.03 -0.34 -17.65
N LYS A 171 7.35 0.76 -16.99
CA LYS A 171 6.36 1.68 -16.40
C LYS A 171 5.49 2.36 -17.47
N GLU A 172 6.02 2.52 -18.66
CA GLU A 172 5.32 3.07 -19.84
C GLU A 172 4.33 2.09 -20.45
N CYS A 173 4.41 0.81 -20.12
CA CYS A 173 3.47 -0.20 -20.62
C CYS A 173 2.05 0.11 -20.13
N LEU A 174 1.11 0.12 -21.05
CA LEU A 174 -0.31 0.38 -20.75
C LEU A 174 -1.11 -0.88 -20.43
N ASN A 175 -0.59 -2.04 -20.80
CA ASN A 175 -1.27 -3.31 -20.63
C ASN A 175 -0.60 -4.15 -19.54
N ALA A 176 -1.24 -4.27 -18.38
CA ALA A 176 -0.77 -5.08 -17.26
C ALA A 176 -0.53 -6.56 -17.62
N SER A 177 -1.26 -7.07 -18.60
CA SER A 177 -1.18 -8.48 -19.04
C SER A 177 -0.37 -8.65 -20.33
N SER A 178 0.46 -7.67 -20.72
CA SER A 178 1.28 -7.78 -21.94
C SER A 178 2.22 -8.99 -21.87
N LYS A 179 2.32 -9.66 -23.01
CA LYS A 179 3.29 -10.74 -23.23
C LYS A 179 4.33 -10.36 -24.30
N ASP A 180 4.30 -9.10 -24.76
CA ASP A 180 5.28 -8.59 -25.72
C ASP A 180 6.61 -8.37 -24.99
N PRO A 181 7.71 -8.99 -25.42
CA PRO A 181 9.02 -8.76 -24.85
C PRO A 181 9.48 -7.30 -24.87
N GLN A 182 8.95 -6.48 -25.77
CA GLN A 182 9.26 -5.04 -25.83
C GLN A 182 8.67 -4.26 -24.65
N ASP A 183 7.64 -4.78 -24.02
CA ASP A 183 7.01 -4.18 -22.85
C ASP A 183 7.71 -4.53 -21.53
N TYR A 184 8.69 -5.44 -21.57
CA TYR A 184 9.41 -5.86 -20.36
C TYR A 184 10.54 -4.89 -19.99
N ASP A 185 10.71 -4.69 -18.68
CA ASP A 185 11.81 -3.90 -18.14
C ASP A 185 13.15 -4.65 -18.36
N PRO A 186 14.14 -4.01 -19.03
CA PRO A 186 15.40 -4.66 -19.33
C PRO A 186 16.25 -5.01 -18.09
N ARG A 187 15.92 -4.47 -16.92
CA ARG A 187 16.55 -4.83 -15.66
C ARG A 187 16.15 -6.23 -15.21
N GLY A 188 14.90 -6.65 -15.49
CA GLY A 188 14.47 -8.04 -15.38
C GLY A 188 14.90 -8.77 -16.64
N ARG A 189 16.04 -9.45 -16.62
CA ARG A 189 16.51 -10.19 -17.79
C ARG A 189 15.79 -11.52 -17.92
N TRP A 190 15.20 -11.69 -19.09
CA TRP A 190 14.75 -12.98 -19.59
C TRP A 190 15.92 -13.67 -20.30
N GLN A 191 16.32 -14.83 -19.83
CA GLN A 191 17.05 -15.80 -20.63
C GLN A 191 16.06 -16.83 -21.18
#